data_63e640ea5a626dfa4d631b5d376cbe2c
#
_entry.id   63e640ea5a626dfa4d631b5d376cbe2c
#
_cell.length_a   1.000
_cell.length_b   1.000
_cell.length_c   1.000
_cell.angle_alpha   90.00
_cell.angle_beta   90.00
_cell.angle_gamma   90.00
#
_symmetry.space_group_name_H-M   'P 1'
#
loop_
_entity.id
_entity.type
_entity.pdbx_description
1 polymer ?
#
loop_
_entity_poly.entity_id
_entity_poly.type
_entity_poly.pdbx_seq_one_letter_code
_entity_poly.pdbx_strand_id
1 'polypeptide(L)'
;MHKIGTSERPDWPLAVVIGAGGMGMAVARRLSQRHRILIADIDSVRVETAASNLRSEGGDATPFKCDVTSPAAVAALSDKVKELGGFQALAHVAGLSPSASDFTTIVRVNLTGPALVAEALLPLASTGAAAILIASLAAHGFTPSKEVEAALAEPTHPELPARLAAVMGADQATPQRAYQLSKYGLVTYSRRAARTWGERGARIVSVSPGLIATPMGAVEFERSPRKHQMLERTPLQREGTMLEIADAVEFLASDRASFISGIDLLVDGGLSAVLFDSAQT
;
A
#
# COMPACT_ATOMS: atom_id res chain seq x y z
N MET A 1 41.00 4.93 -7.54
CA MET A 1 39.60 4.45 -7.46
C MET A 1 39.18 4.46 -6.00
N HIS A 2 38.45 5.50 -5.59
CA HIS A 2 37.87 5.54 -4.25
C HIS A 2 36.78 4.46 -4.20
N LYS A 3 36.93 3.46 -3.32
CA LYS A 3 35.83 2.59 -2.96
C LYS A 3 34.79 3.47 -2.25
N ILE A 4 33.68 3.76 -2.91
CA ILE A 4 32.51 4.28 -2.23
C ILE A 4 32.07 3.14 -1.30
N GLY A 5 32.39 3.26 0.00
CA GLY A 5 31.99 2.29 0.99
C GLY A 5 30.46 2.25 1.01
N THR A 6 29.90 1.04 0.93
CA THR A 6 28.50 0.81 1.26
C THR A 6 28.28 1.39 2.65
N SER A 7 27.44 2.41 2.76
CA SER A 7 27.11 3.03 4.04
C SER A 7 26.14 2.12 4.79
N GLU A 8 26.65 1.00 5.34
CA GLU A 8 25.86 0.20 6.28
C GLU A 8 25.57 1.07 7.50
N ARG A 9 24.31 1.15 7.86
CA ARG A 9 23.82 1.93 9.02
C ARG A 9 23.10 1.00 10.00
N PRO A 10 23.82 0.07 10.64
CA PRO A 10 23.22 -1.01 11.45
C PRO A 10 22.33 -0.47 12.58
N ASP A 11 22.62 0.73 13.10
CA ASP A 11 21.87 1.36 14.19
C ASP A 11 20.59 2.08 13.72
N TRP A 12 20.38 2.20 12.42
CA TRP A 12 19.17 2.82 11.92
C TRP A 12 17.99 1.85 11.95
N PRO A 13 16.77 2.33 12.27
CA PRO A 13 15.57 1.49 12.25
C PRO A 13 15.30 0.96 10.84
N LEU A 14 14.67 -0.19 10.76
CA LEU A 14 14.29 -0.81 9.49
C LEU A 14 12.94 -0.27 9.01
N ALA A 15 12.87 0.11 7.73
CA ALA A 15 11.62 0.27 7.01
C ALA A 15 11.47 -0.85 5.97
N VAL A 16 10.32 -1.51 5.97
CA VAL A 16 9.92 -2.52 4.99
C VAL A 16 9.04 -1.86 3.94
N VAL A 17 9.44 -1.90 2.68
CA VAL A 17 8.67 -1.34 1.55
C VAL A 17 8.28 -2.49 0.62
N ILE A 18 6.98 -2.74 0.48
CA ILE A 18 6.45 -3.78 -0.40
C ILE A 18 5.98 -3.14 -1.70
N GLY A 19 6.61 -3.52 -2.80
CA GLY A 19 6.42 -2.97 -4.14
C GLY A 19 7.57 -2.04 -4.54
N ALA A 20 8.34 -2.45 -5.55
CA ALA A 20 9.50 -1.70 -6.08
C ALA A 20 9.16 -0.93 -7.38
N GLY A 21 7.88 -0.64 -7.63
CA GLY A 21 7.44 0.22 -8.72
C GLY A 21 7.69 1.71 -8.44
N GLY A 22 7.24 2.60 -9.34
CA GLY A 22 7.52 4.04 -9.25
C GLY A 22 7.15 4.67 -7.90
N MET A 23 5.93 4.43 -7.40
CA MET A 23 5.49 4.94 -6.12
C MET A 23 6.27 4.30 -4.95
N GLY A 24 6.52 2.98 -5.00
CA GLY A 24 7.32 2.30 -3.98
C GLY A 24 8.74 2.81 -3.92
N MET A 25 9.37 3.12 -5.06
CA MET A 25 10.68 3.75 -5.10
C MET A 25 10.67 5.17 -4.52
N ALA A 26 9.62 5.96 -4.79
CA ALA A 26 9.48 7.28 -4.17
C ALA A 26 9.38 7.18 -2.63
N VAL A 27 8.56 6.24 -2.13
CA VAL A 27 8.43 5.94 -0.69
C VAL A 27 9.76 5.45 -0.11
N ALA A 28 10.42 4.49 -0.77
CA ALA A 28 11.70 3.94 -0.29
C ALA A 28 12.78 5.02 -0.20
N ARG A 29 12.89 5.92 -1.21
CA ARG A 29 13.82 7.07 -1.17
C ARG A 29 13.52 8.02 -0.01
N ARG A 30 12.24 8.28 0.26
CA ARG A 30 11.87 9.18 1.36
C ARG A 30 12.21 8.55 2.72
N LEU A 31 11.89 7.27 2.91
CA LEU A 31 12.18 6.55 4.15
C LEU A 31 13.69 6.29 4.35
N SER A 32 14.48 6.12 3.27
CA SER A 32 15.92 5.86 3.34
C SER A 32 16.75 6.99 3.94
N GLN A 33 16.15 8.18 4.11
CA GLN A 33 16.79 9.30 4.79
C GLN A 33 16.99 9.05 6.30
N ARG A 34 16.22 8.11 6.89
CA ARG A 34 16.24 7.82 8.34
C ARG A 34 16.10 6.35 8.68
N HIS A 35 16.02 5.48 7.66
CA HIS A 35 15.84 4.04 7.84
C HIS A 35 16.77 3.25 6.92
N ARG A 36 17.16 2.07 7.37
CA ARG A 36 17.58 1.00 6.47
C ARG A 36 16.34 0.51 5.73
N ILE A 37 16.48 0.13 4.48
CA ILE A 37 15.33 -0.28 3.65
C ILE A 37 15.42 -1.77 3.35
N LEU A 38 14.38 -2.52 3.69
CA LEU A 38 14.10 -3.82 3.08
C LEU A 38 13.04 -3.59 2.01
N ILE A 39 13.45 -3.63 0.74
CA ILE A 39 12.52 -3.45 -0.37
C ILE A 39 12.15 -4.81 -0.96
N ALA A 40 10.84 -5.10 -1.06
CA ALA A 40 10.33 -6.39 -1.52
C ALA A 40 9.43 -6.22 -2.75
N ASP A 41 9.57 -7.13 -3.72
CA ASP A 41 8.71 -7.21 -4.92
C ASP A 41 8.68 -8.66 -5.41
N ILE A 42 7.65 -9.02 -6.18
CA ILE A 42 7.56 -10.33 -6.85
C ILE A 42 8.63 -10.48 -7.95
N ASP A 43 9.02 -9.37 -8.57
CA ASP A 43 10.02 -9.30 -9.63
C ASP A 43 11.43 -9.13 -9.03
N SER A 44 12.22 -10.20 -9.10
CA SER A 44 13.58 -10.23 -8.55
C SER A 44 14.53 -9.23 -9.22
N VAL A 45 14.40 -8.97 -10.53
CA VAL A 45 15.24 -8.01 -11.26
C VAL A 45 14.90 -6.59 -10.83
N ARG A 46 13.60 -6.29 -10.71
CA ARG A 46 13.12 -4.98 -10.27
C ARG A 46 13.59 -4.65 -8.86
N VAL A 47 13.49 -5.60 -7.93
CA VAL A 47 13.87 -5.36 -6.53
C VAL A 47 15.38 -5.18 -6.37
N GLU A 48 16.19 -5.95 -7.11
CA GLU A 48 17.64 -5.76 -7.11
C GLU A 48 18.05 -4.41 -7.69
N THR A 49 17.43 -4.01 -8.81
CA THR A 49 17.66 -2.69 -9.41
C THR A 49 17.27 -1.57 -8.45
N ALA A 50 16.12 -1.70 -7.79
CA ALA A 50 15.64 -0.74 -6.81
C ALA A 50 16.62 -0.57 -5.63
N ALA A 51 17.07 -1.68 -5.04
CA ALA A 51 18.04 -1.66 -3.95
C ALA A 51 19.40 -1.09 -4.40
N SER A 52 19.86 -1.44 -5.61
CA SER A 52 21.10 -0.88 -6.19
C SER A 52 21.02 0.64 -6.35
N ASN A 53 19.89 1.15 -6.85
CA ASN A 53 19.66 2.58 -6.99
C ASN A 53 19.68 3.29 -5.63
N LEU A 54 18.98 2.77 -4.63
CA LEU A 54 18.98 3.33 -3.28
C LEU A 54 20.40 3.36 -2.68
N ARG A 55 21.17 2.29 -2.86
CA ARG A 55 22.58 2.25 -2.39
C ARG A 55 23.47 3.26 -3.13
N SER A 56 23.28 3.43 -4.44
CA SER A 56 24.03 4.43 -5.21
C SER A 56 23.71 5.87 -4.82
N GLU A 57 22.50 6.09 -4.29
CA GLU A 57 22.02 7.36 -3.74
C GLU A 57 22.43 7.58 -2.26
N GLY A 58 23.23 6.64 -1.68
CA GLY A 58 23.74 6.72 -0.30
C GLY A 58 22.81 6.09 0.75
N GLY A 59 21.75 5.42 0.35
CA GLY A 59 20.88 4.65 1.25
C GLY A 59 21.48 3.28 1.61
N ASP A 60 20.97 2.69 2.70
CA ASP A 60 21.19 1.29 3.07
C ASP A 60 19.97 0.49 2.66
N ALA A 61 20.08 -0.39 1.68
CA ALA A 61 18.94 -1.11 1.11
C ALA A 61 19.26 -2.59 0.83
N THR A 62 18.37 -3.45 1.30
CA THR A 62 18.38 -4.90 1.09
C THR A 62 17.23 -5.29 0.16
N PRO A 63 17.48 -5.94 -0.98
CA PRO A 63 16.44 -6.46 -1.85
C PRO A 63 15.86 -7.78 -1.29
N PHE A 64 14.58 -8.01 -1.51
CA PHE A 64 13.93 -9.25 -1.14
C PHE A 64 12.83 -9.64 -2.14
N LYS A 65 12.92 -10.83 -2.75
CA LYS A 65 11.86 -11.33 -3.63
C LYS A 65 10.69 -11.86 -2.78
N CYS A 66 9.49 -11.31 -2.99
CA CYS A 66 8.29 -11.74 -2.26
C CYS A 66 7.04 -11.67 -3.14
N ASP A 67 6.35 -12.79 -3.29
CA ASP A 67 4.96 -12.81 -3.73
C ASP A 67 4.07 -12.66 -2.49
N VAL A 68 3.43 -11.52 -2.33
CA VAL A 68 2.57 -11.21 -1.18
C VAL A 68 1.32 -12.09 -1.10
N THR A 69 0.95 -12.78 -2.18
CA THR A 69 -0.20 -13.70 -2.21
C THR A 69 0.16 -15.11 -1.74
N SER A 70 1.45 -15.39 -1.54
CA SER A 70 1.98 -16.67 -1.09
C SER A 70 2.28 -16.64 0.42
N PRO A 71 1.53 -17.38 1.27
CA PRO A 71 1.83 -17.46 2.70
C PRO A 71 3.28 -17.89 3.00
N ALA A 72 3.85 -18.79 2.20
CA ALA A 72 5.24 -19.23 2.37
C ALA A 72 6.25 -18.11 2.07
N ALA A 73 6.02 -17.29 1.02
CA ALA A 73 6.87 -16.16 0.71
C ALA A 73 6.75 -15.04 1.77
N VAL A 74 5.55 -14.83 2.31
CA VAL A 74 5.33 -13.87 3.41
C VAL A 74 5.99 -14.35 4.70
N ALA A 75 5.97 -15.65 5.01
CA ALA A 75 6.70 -16.23 6.13
C ALA A 75 8.21 -16.00 5.99
N ALA A 76 8.78 -16.25 4.80
CA ALA A 76 10.20 -16.00 4.52
C ALA A 76 10.55 -14.50 4.65
N LEU A 77 9.65 -13.60 4.25
CA LEU A 77 9.80 -12.14 4.48
C LEU A 77 9.83 -11.84 5.98
N SER A 78 8.93 -12.45 6.76
CA SER A 78 8.88 -12.29 8.23
C SER A 78 10.18 -12.77 8.87
N ASP A 79 10.72 -13.93 8.47
CA ASP A 79 12.00 -14.42 8.96
C ASP A 79 13.13 -13.44 8.64
N LYS A 80 13.15 -12.87 7.44
CA LYS A 80 14.15 -11.85 7.06
C LYS A 80 14.02 -10.57 7.88
N VAL A 81 12.82 -10.08 8.14
CA VAL A 81 12.59 -8.92 9.00
C VAL A 81 13.03 -9.20 10.44
N LYS A 82 12.79 -10.43 10.94
CA LYS A 82 13.26 -10.87 12.26
C LYS A 82 14.77 -10.91 12.33
N GLU A 83 15.45 -11.45 11.30
CA GLU A 83 16.93 -11.45 11.19
C GLU A 83 17.49 -10.02 11.26
N LEU A 84 16.79 -9.05 10.66
CA LEU A 84 17.20 -7.65 10.65
C LEU A 84 16.80 -6.87 11.91
N GLY A 85 16.23 -7.53 12.93
CA GLY A 85 15.93 -6.95 14.24
C GLY A 85 14.54 -6.32 14.39
N GLY A 86 13.57 -6.68 13.53
CA GLY A 86 12.23 -6.08 13.52
C GLY A 86 12.14 -4.84 12.61
N PHE A 87 11.05 -4.08 12.69
CA PHE A 87 10.85 -2.89 11.84
C PHE A 87 10.19 -1.73 12.58
N GLN A 88 10.45 -0.51 12.11
CA GLN A 88 9.83 0.73 12.59
C GLN A 88 8.76 1.26 11.62
N ALA A 89 8.92 1.01 10.32
CA ALA A 89 7.95 1.40 9.31
C ALA A 89 7.66 0.24 8.34
N LEU A 90 6.39 0.02 8.01
CA LEU A 90 5.93 -0.86 6.93
C LEU A 90 5.12 -0.01 5.95
N ALA A 91 5.57 0.10 4.71
CA ALA A 91 4.82 0.72 3.62
C ALA A 91 4.42 -0.34 2.59
N HIS A 92 3.15 -0.72 2.55
CA HIS A 92 2.63 -1.65 1.55
C HIS A 92 2.08 -0.89 0.35
N VAL A 93 2.89 -0.80 -0.70
CA VAL A 93 2.62 0.00 -1.91
C VAL A 93 2.24 -0.88 -3.10
N ALA A 94 2.60 -2.16 -3.07
CA ALA A 94 2.28 -3.10 -4.14
C ALA A 94 0.77 -3.17 -4.40
N GLY A 95 0.39 -3.16 -5.66
CA GLY A 95 -1.00 -3.28 -6.08
C GLY A 95 -1.13 -3.30 -7.60
N LEU A 96 -2.27 -3.82 -8.06
CA LEU A 96 -2.64 -3.93 -9.46
C LEU A 96 -3.79 -2.98 -9.78
N SER A 97 -3.74 -2.35 -10.97
CA SER A 97 -4.87 -1.60 -11.51
C SER A 97 -5.91 -2.53 -12.14
N PRO A 98 -7.14 -2.04 -12.40
CA PRO A 98 -8.17 -2.84 -13.07
C PRO A 98 -7.77 -3.36 -14.46
N SER A 99 -6.89 -2.64 -15.15
CA SER A 99 -6.42 -3.02 -16.49
C SER A 99 -5.28 -4.06 -16.46
N ALA A 100 -4.74 -4.39 -15.28
CA ALA A 100 -3.54 -5.21 -15.16
C ALA A 100 -3.84 -6.71 -14.98
N SER A 101 -5.03 -7.10 -14.51
CA SER A 101 -5.34 -8.50 -14.22
C SER A 101 -6.84 -8.77 -14.06
N ASP A 102 -7.18 -10.02 -13.75
CA ASP A 102 -8.54 -10.48 -13.48
C ASP A 102 -9.00 -10.15 -12.04
N PHE A 103 -10.30 -10.43 -11.78
CA PHE A 103 -10.94 -10.20 -10.49
C PHE A 103 -10.21 -10.88 -9.33
N THR A 104 -9.91 -12.16 -9.48
CA THR A 104 -9.30 -13.00 -8.44
C THR A 104 -7.91 -12.49 -8.07
N THR A 105 -7.09 -12.23 -9.06
CA THR A 105 -5.72 -11.76 -8.89
C THR A 105 -5.69 -10.38 -8.24
N ILE A 106 -6.58 -9.46 -8.68
CA ILE A 106 -6.67 -8.12 -8.08
C ILE A 106 -7.06 -8.19 -6.61
N VAL A 107 -8.07 -8.98 -6.23
CA VAL A 107 -8.46 -9.15 -4.82
C VAL A 107 -7.31 -9.72 -4.00
N ARG A 108 -6.63 -10.74 -4.49
CA ARG A 108 -5.50 -11.38 -3.80
C ARG A 108 -4.34 -10.41 -3.59
N VAL A 109 -3.91 -9.71 -4.64
CA VAL A 109 -2.75 -8.81 -4.55
C VAL A 109 -3.08 -7.55 -3.75
N ASN A 110 -4.27 -6.95 -3.95
CA ASN A 110 -4.59 -5.64 -3.39
C ASN A 110 -5.19 -5.70 -1.97
N LEU A 111 -5.71 -6.85 -1.53
CA LEU A 111 -6.31 -6.97 -0.21
C LEU A 111 -5.71 -8.13 0.60
N THR A 112 -5.73 -9.36 0.07
CA THR A 112 -5.22 -10.53 0.81
C THR A 112 -3.72 -10.37 1.09
N GLY A 113 -2.93 -9.97 0.10
CA GLY A 113 -1.49 -9.76 0.26
C GLY A 113 -1.12 -8.76 1.36
N PRO A 114 -1.63 -7.52 1.32
CA PRO A 114 -1.40 -6.54 2.39
C PRO A 114 -1.81 -7.03 3.79
N ALA A 115 -2.94 -7.73 3.89
CA ALA A 115 -3.39 -8.28 5.17
C ALA A 115 -2.45 -9.39 5.68
N LEU A 116 -2.06 -10.35 4.81
CA LEU A 116 -1.09 -11.40 5.15
C LEU A 116 0.24 -10.80 5.63
N VAL A 117 0.78 -9.81 4.91
CA VAL A 117 2.02 -9.14 5.29
C VAL A 117 1.88 -8.40 6.63
N ALA A 118 0.79 -7.65 6.81
CA ALA A 118 0.56 -6.91 8.04
C ALA A 118 0.41 -7.83 9.27
N GLU A 119 -0.31 -8.95 9.12
CA GLU A 119 -0.49 -9.95 10.18
C GLU A 119 0.83 -10.67 10.51
N ALA A 120 1.60 -11.08 9.49
CA ALA A 120 2.86 -11.78 9.68
C ALA A 120 3.95 -10.91 10.31
N LEU A 121 3.96 -9.60 9.99
CA LEU A 121 4.98 -8.69 10.50
C LEU A 121 4.60 -8.02 11.84
N LEU A 122 3.34 -7.98 12.23
CA LEU A 122 2.91 -7.36 13.49
C LEU A 122 3.70 -7.84 14.72
N PRO A 123 4.04 -9.15 14.89
CA PRO A 123 4.84 -9.60 16.04
C PRO A 123 6.26 -9.01 16.08
N LEU A 124 6.74 -8.48 14.96
CA LEU A 124 8.09 -7.92 14.78
C LEU A 124 8.11 -6.39 14.79
N ALA A 125 6.95 -5.76 15.00
CA ALA A 125 6.84 -4.31 15.09
C ALA A 125 7.54 -3.79 16.35
N SER A 126 8.45 -2.83 16.18
CA SER A 126 9.04 -2.09 17.30
C SER A 126 8.00 -1.19 17.96
N THR A 127 8.21 -0.82 19.22
CA THR A 127 7.35 0.18 19.87
C THR A 127 7.38 1.49 19.08
N GLY A 128 6.21 2.06 18.82
CA GLY A 128 6.05 3.24 17.96
C GLY A 128 6.02 2.95 16.45
N ALA A 129 6.21 1.70 16.03
CA ALA A 129 6.16 1.33 14.61
C ALA A 129 4.82 1.69 13.95
N ALA A 130 4.88 1.96 12.64
CA ALA A 130 3.69 2.24 11.85
C ALA A 130 3.63 1.39 10.57
N ALA A 131 2.46 0.80 10.30
CA ALA A 131 2.11 0.23 9.01
C ALA A 131 1.24 1.20 8.22
N ILE A 132 1.64 1.47 6.98
CA ILE A 132 0.95 2.35 6.04
C ILE A 132 0.57 1.52 4.81
N LEU A 133 -0.74 1.35 4.58
CA LEU A 133 -1.28 0.56 3.49
C LEU A 133 -1.82 1.47 2.40
N ILE A 134 -1.36 1.32 1.16
CA ILE A 134 -1.82 2.17 0.05
C ILE A 134 -3.15 1.65 -0.51
N ALA A 135 -4.22 2.33 -0.12
CA ALA A 135 -5.57 2.13 -0.63
C ALA A 135 -5.81 2.89 -1.96
N SER A 136 -6.92 3.60 -2.11
CA SER A 136 -7.24 4.43 -3.27
C SER A 136 -8.50 5.24 -3.00
N LEU A 137 -8.66 6.40 -3.66
CA LEU A 137 -9.92 7.12 -3.77
C LEU A 137 -11.11 6.20 -4.17
N ALA A 138 -10.85 5.16 -4.96
CA ALA A 138 -11.87 4.19 -5.38
C ALA A 138 -12.55 3.45 -4.21
N ALA A 139 -11.94 3.43 -3.03
CA ALA A 139 -12.52 2.87 -1.82
C ALA A 139 -13.75 3.65 -1.31
N HIS A 140 -13.85 4.93 -1.65
CA HIS A 140 -14.84 5.86 -1.07
C HIS A 140 -16.10 6.06 -1.94
N GLY A 141 -16.04 5.69 -3.22
CA GLY A 141 -17.18 5.84 -4.16
C GLY A 141 -18.12 4.64 -4.21
N PHE A 142 -18.16 3.85 -3.13
CA PHE A 142 -18.90 2.59 -3.12
C PHE A 142 -19.35 2.23 -1.70
N THR A 143 -20.60 1.78 -1.57
CA THR A 143 -21.14 1.23 -0.32
C THR A 143 -21.45 -0.25 -0.56
N PRO A 144 -20.72 -1.19 0.06
CA PRO A 144 -20.99 -2.60 -0.08
C PRO A 144 -22.27 -3.03 0.65
N SER A 145 -22.85 -4.18 0.24
CA SER A 145 -23.87 -4.84 1.04
C SER A 145 -23.26 -5.44 2.33
N LYS A 146 -24.13 -5.77 3.30
CA LYS A 146 -23.68 -6.39 4.56
C LYS A 146 -22.97 -7.72 4.33
N GLU A 147 -23.40 -8.47 3.33
CA GLU A 147 -22.81 -9.77 2.98
C GLU A 147 -21.40 -9.59 2.38
N VAL A 148 -21.22 -8.57 1.55
CA VAL A 148 -19.89 -8.21 1.00
C VAL A 148 -18.98 -7.71 2.13
N GLU A 149 -19.48 -6.88 3.05
CA GLU A 149 -18.71 -6.44 4.22
C GLU A 149 -18.30 -7.62 5.11
N ALA A 150 -19.20 -8.59 5.33
CA ALA A 150 -18.89 -9.79 6.07
C ALA A 150 -17.77 -10.63 5.41
N ALA A 151 -17.80 -10.77 4.08
CA ALA A 151 -16.72 -11.44 3.35
C ALA A 151 -15.39 -10.68 3.45
N LEU A 152 -15.41 -9.35 3.30
CA LEU A 152 -14.21 -8.50 3.44
C LEU A 152 -13.67 -8.43 4.88
N ALA A 153 -14.43 -8.91 5.87
CA ALA A 153 -13.99 -8.98 7.25
C ALA A 153 -12.87 -10.01 7.47
N GLU A 154 -12.74 -10.99 6.58
CA GLU A 154 -11.74 -12.05 6.61
C GLU A 154 -10.79 -11.94 5.39
N PRO A 155 -9.94 -10.90 5.29
CA PRO A 155 -9.18 -10.59 4.08
C PRO A 155 -8.14 -11.65 3.73
N THR A 156 -7.70 -12.43 4.71
CA THR A 156 -6.72 -13.53 4.54
C THR A 156 -7.36 -14.88 4.24
N HIS A 157 -8.71 -14.95 4.14
CA HIS A 157 -9.39 -16.20 3.81
C HIS A 157 -9.02 -16.68 2.41
N PRO A 158 -8.57 -17.94 2.22
CA PRO A 158 -8.08 -18.45 0.92
C PRO A 158 -9.10 -18.32 -0.22
N GLU A 159 -10.40 -18.51 0.11
CA GLU A 159 -11.53 -18.46 -0.82
C GLU A 159 -12.17 -17.06 -0.93
N LEU A 160 -11.53 -16.00 -0.40
CA LEU A 160 -12.12 -14.66 -0.42
C LEU A 160 -12.61 -14.21 -1.80
N PRO A 161 -11.83 -14.35 -2.90
CA PRO A 161 -12.32 -13.95 -4.22
C PRO A 161 -13.58 -14.70 -4.66
N ALA A 162 -13.65 -16.01 -4.41
CA ALA A 162 -14.81 -16.83 -4.74
C ALA A 162 -16.03 -16.47 -3.89
N ARG A 163 -15.84 -16.21 -2.59
CA ARG A 163 -16.90 -15.75 -1.68
C ARG A 163 -17.47 -14.39 -2.13
N LEU A 164 -16.62 -13.45 -2.50
CA LEU A 164 -17.04 -12.15 -3.02
C LEU A 164 -17.83 -12.29 -4.33
N ALA A 165 -17.34 -13.11 -5.28
CA ALA A 165 -18.04 -13.37 -6.53
C ALA A 165 -19.41 -14.04 -6.32
N ALA A 166 -19.51 -14.97 -5.38
CA ALA A 166 -20.76 -15.65 -5.05
C ALA A 166 -21.80 -14.69 -4.44
N VAL A 167 -21.37 -13.80 -3.54
CA VAL A 167 -22.26 -12.84 -2.87
C VAL A 167 -22.77 -11.76 -3.82
N MET A 168 -21.93 -11.32 -4.76
CA MET A 168 -22.30 -10.25 -5.71
C MET A 168 -23.05 -10.75 -6.96
N GLY A 169 -22.87 -12.02 -7.30
CA GLY A 169 -23.20 -12.56 -8.61
C GLY A 169 -21.99 -12.54 -9.56
N ALA A 170 -21.83 -13.62 -10.33
CA ALA A 170 -20.66 -13.81 -11.19
C ALA A 170 -20.49 -12.74 -12.27
N ASP A 171 -21.58 -12.16 -12.76
CA ASP A 171 -21.63 -11.08 -13.73
C ASP A 171 -21.05 -9.76 -13.18
N GLN A 172 -21.06 -9.56 -11.86
CA GLN A 172 -20.50 -8.41 -11.17
C GLN A 172 -19.00 -8.58 -10.81
N ALA A 173 -18.44 -9.77 -11.00
CA ALA A 173 -17.04 -10.07 -10.70
C ALA A 173 -16.07 -9.50 -11.76
N THR A 174 -16.10 -8.19 -11.96
CA THR A 174 -15.25 -7.48 -12.92
C THR A 174 -13.96 -6.98 -12.28
N PRO A 175 -12.88 -6.76 -13.06
CA PRO A 175 -11.64 -6.17 -12.53
C PRO A 175 -11.83 -4.83 -11.83
N GLN A 176 -12.73 -3.97 -12.35
CA GLN A 176 -13.06 -2.68 -11.74
C GLN A 176 -13.70 -2.87 -10.36
N ARG A 177 -14.60 -3.83 -10.24
CA ARG A 177 -15.25 -4.14 -8.97
C ARG A 177 -14.24 -4.75 -7.98
N ALA A 178 -13.36 -5.65 -8.44
CA ALA A 178 -12.27 -6.19 -7.63
C ALA A 178 -11.40 -5.08 -7.04
N TYR A 179 -11.04 -4.10 -7.86
CA TYR A 179 -10.23 -2.96 -7.41
C TYR A 179 -10.96 -2.15 -6.33
N GLN A 180 -12.22 -1.77 -6.56
CA GLN A 180 -13.02 -1.03 -5.58
C GLN A 180 -13.14 -1.79 -4.26
N LEU A 181 -13.53 -3.07 -4.33
CA LEU A 181 -13.69 -3.94 -3.15
C LEU A 181 -12.39 -4.12 -2.39
N SER A 182 -11.30 -4.39 -3.09
CA SER A 182 -10.00 -4.60 -2.44
C SER A 182 -9.52 -3.33 -1.73
N LYS A 183 -9.71 -2.16 -2.34
CA LYS A 183 -9.31 -0.88 -1.73
C LYS A 183 -10.24 -0.48 -0.56
N TYR A 184 -11.54 -0.73 -0.65
CA TYR A 184 -12.47 -0.58 0.46
C TYR A 184 -12.12 -1.55 1.61
N GLY A 185 -11.88 -2.82 1.27
CA GLY A 185 -11.47 -3.84 2.24
C GLY A 185 -10.19 -3.45 2.98
N LEU A 186 -9.22 -2.83 2.29
CA LEU A 186 -7.97 -2.39 2.88
C LEU A 186 -8.17 -1.24 3.88
N VAL A 187 -9.03 -0.26 3.56
CA VAL A 187 -9.41 0.83 4.47
C VAL A 187 -10.11 0.27 5.71
N THR A 188 -11.07 -0.63 5.54
CA THR A 188 -11.78 -1.25 6.68
C THR A 188 -10.90 -2.19 7.50
N TYR A 189 -9.97 -2.89 6.85
CA TYR A 189 -8.97 -3.71 7.53
C TYR A 189 -8.09 -2.87 8.45
N SER A 190 -7.50 -1.76 7.96
CA SER A 190 -6.65 -0.91 8.80
C SER A 190 -7.40 -0.33 10.00
N ARG A 191 -8.68 0.02 9.86
CA ARG A 191 -9.53 0.46 10.98
C ARG A 191 -9.72 -0.63 12.02
N ARG A 192 -10.04 -1.86 11.60
CA ARG A 192 -10.24 -2.99 12.52
C ARG A 192 -8.94 -3.44 13.19
N ALA A 193 -7.84 -3.46 12.45
CA ALA A 193 -6.54 -3.87 12.95
C ALA A 193 -5.91 -2.87 13.94
N ALA A 194 -6.37 -1.62 13.97
CA ALA A 194 -5.80 -0.56 14.81
C ALA A 194 -5.73 -0.94 16.30
N ARG A 195 -6.74 -1.67 16.82
CA ARG A 195 -6.73 -2.15 18.19
C ARG A 195 -5.56 -3.12 18.45
N THR A 196 -5.44 -4.16 17.62
CA THR A 196 -4.41 -5.20 17.78
C THR A 196 -3.00 -4.62 17.58
N TRP A 197 -2.84 -3.65 16.67
CA TRP A 197 -1.60 -2.91 16.50
C TRP A 197 -1.29 -2.03 17.72
N GLY A 198 -2.31 -1.34 18.25
CA GLY A 198 -2.19 -0.51 19.46
C GLY A 198 -1.78 -1.30 20.72
N GLU A 199 -2.30 -2.52 20.89
CA GLU A 199 -1.91 -3.43 21.97
C GLU A 199 -0.41 -3.83 21.92
N ARG A 200 0.24 -3.66 20.75
CA ARG A 200 1.68 -3.83 20.54
C ARG A 200 2.48 -2.53 20.65
N GLY A 201 1.82 -1.41 20.97
CA GLY A 201 2.45 -0.09 20.95
C GLY A 201 2.79 0.39 19.55
N ALA A 202 2.12 -0.13 18.51
CA ALA A 202 2.32 0.20 17.11
C ALA A 202 1.03 0.78 16.48
N ARG A 203 1.11 1.29 15.26
CA ARG A 203 0.01 1.95 14.56
C ARG A 203 -0.21 1.33 13.18
N ILE A 204 -1.43 1.38 12.69
CA ILE A 204 -1.77 1.00 11.31
C ILE A 204 -2.73 2.03 10.73
N VAL A 205 -2.46 2.48 9.51
CA VAL A 205 -3.26 3.45 8.77
C VAL A 205 -3.34 3.06 7.30
N SER A 206 -4.31 3.58 6.57
CA SER A 206 -4.30 3.56 5.12
C SER A 206 -4.11 4.97 4.55
N VAL A 207 -3.60 5.02 3.33
CA VAL A 207 -3.54 6.24 2.51
C VAL A 207 -4.31 5.96 1.23
N SER A 208 -5.23 6.84 0.87
CA SER A 208 -6.01 6.77 -0.36
C SER A 208 -5.58 7.85 -1.35
N PRO A 209 -4.68 7.53 -2.30
CA PRO A 209 -4.32 8.45 -3.37
C PRO A 209 -5.50 8.73 -4.31
N GLY A 210 -5.58 9.97 -4.80
CA GLY A 210 -6.44 10.37 -5.91
C GLY A 210 -5.82 10.05 -7.28
N LEU A 211 -5.88 11.01 -8.19
CA LEU A 211 -5.21 10.94 -9.49
C LEU A 211 -3.72 11.27 -9.29
N ILE A 212 -2.86 10.29 -9.45
CA ILE A 212 -1.41 10.43 -9.27
C ILE A 212 -0.69 10.16 -10.60
N ALA A 213 0.20 11.06 -10.99
CA ALA A 213 1.07 10.91 -12.15
C ALA A 213 2.04 9.74 -11.93
N THR A 214 1.68 8.59 -12.45
CA THR A 214 2.48 7.35 -12.40
C THR A 214 2.54 6.74 -13.81
N PRO A 215 3.55 5.93 -14.13
CA PRO A 215 3.58 5.18 -15.39
C PRO A 215 2.31 4.32 -15.60
N MET A 216 1.79 3.73 -14.53
CA MET A 216 0.51 3.00 -14.54
C MET A 216 -0.68 3.94 -14.81
N GLY A 217 -0.70 5.09 -14.17
CA GLY A 217 -1.75 6.11 -14.33
C GLY A 217 -1.81 6.67 -15.75
N ALA A 218 -0.67 6.93 -16.37
CA ALA A 218 -0.60 7.47 -17.73
C ALA A 218 -1.31 6.59 -18.76
N VAL A 219 -1.08 5.26 -18.72
CA VAL A 219 -1.76 4.32 -19.62
C VAL A 219 -3.28 4.33 -19.42
N GLU A 220 -3.74 4.49 -18.19
CA GLU A 220 -5.18 4.58 -17.91
C GLU A 220 -5.77 5.94 -18.28
N PHE A 221 -5.00 7.04 -18.20
CA PHE A 221 -5.42 8.37 -18.65
C PHE A 221 -5.70 8.39 -20.14
N GLU A 222 -4.80 7.82 -20.95
CA GLU A 222 -4.98 7.73 -22.41
C GLU A 222 -6.26 6.98 -22.82
N ARG A 223 -6.71 6.04 -22.00
CA ARG A 223 -7.82 5.13 -22.31
C ARG A 223 -9.15 5.51 -21.65
N SER A 224 -9.18 6.47 -20.74
CA SER A 224 -10.36 6.75 -19.93
C SER A 224 -10.80 8.23 -19.96
N PRO A 225 -11.80 8.60 -20.76
CA PRO A 225 -12.40 9.94 -20.70
C PRO A 225 -12.87 10.35 -19.29
N ARG A 226 -13.27 9.35 -18.47
CA ARG A 226 -13.67 9.58 -17.09
C ARG A 226 -12.54 10.17 -16.23
N LYS A 227 -11.29 9.79 -16.48
CA LYS A 227 -10.15 10.35 -15.71
C LYS A 227 -9.91 11.82 -16.04
N HIS A 228 -10.11 12.25 -17.29
CA HIS A 228 -10.05 13.67 -17.66
C HIS A 228 -11.13 14.46 -16.94
N GLN A 229 -12.38 13.98 -16.92
CA GLN A 229 -13.46 14.60 -16.17
C GLN A 229 -13.19 14.66 -14.65
N MET A 230 -12.57 13.61 -14.09
CA MET A 230 -12.17 13.63 -12.68
C MET A 230 -11.08 14.67 -12.42
N LEU A 231 -10.10 14.83 -13.34
CA LEU A 231 -9.06 15.83 -13.22
C LEU A 231 -9.63 17.25 -13.28
N GLU A 232 -10.55 17.54 -14.22
CA GLU A 232 -11.26 18.82 -14.31
C GLU A 232 -12.05 19.15 -13.04
N ARG A 233 -12.54 18.12 -12.34
CA ARG A 233 -13.29 18.27 -11.07
C ARG A 233 -12.38 18.33 -9.84
N THR A 234 -11.09 18.01 -9.97
CA THR A 234 -10.13 18.06 -8.86
C THR A 234 -9.91 19.52 -8.44
N PRO A 235 -10.22 19.92 -7.19
CA PRO A 235 -10.07 21.32 -6.75
C PRO A 235 -8.69 21.92 -6.98
N LEU A 236 -7.62 21.13 -6.80
CA LEU A 236 -6.25 21.58 -7.07
C LEU A 236 -5.88 21.54 -8.57
N GLN A 237 -6.77 21.12 -9.46
CA GLN A 237 -6.68 21.14 -10.92
C GLN A 237 -5.39 20.54 -11.51
N ARG A 238 -4.83 19.54 -10.84
CA ARG A 238 -3.66 18.77 -11.28
C ARG A 238 -3.67 17.37 -10.71
N GLU A 239 -2.91 16.50 -11.33
CA GLU A 239 -2.54 15.24 -10.69
C GLU A 239 -1.58 15.50 -9.51
N GLY A 240 -1.66 14.65 -8.49
CA GLY A 240 -0.62 14.55 -7.48
C GLY A 240 0.61 13.85 -8.04
N THR A 241 1.73 14.00 -7.38
CA THR A 241 2.98 13.31 -7.69
C THR A 241 3.20 12.10 -6.78
N MET A 242 4.02 11.15 -7.21
CA MET A 242 4.45 10.03 -6.36
C MET A 242 5.18 10.52 -5.10
N LEU A 243 5.86 11.67 -5.17
CA LEU A 243 6.57 12.27 -4.04
C LEU A 243 5.59 12.79 -2.98
N GLU A 244 4.46 13.37 -3.36
CA GLU A 244 3.43 13.83 -2.41
C GLU A 244 2.82 12.66 -1.63
N ILE A 245 2.68 11.49 -2.26
CA ILE A 245 2.29 10.26 -1.56
C ILE A 245 3.43 9.79 -0.63
N ALA A 246 4.68 9.84 -1.10
CA ALA A 246 5.83 9.46 -0.27
C ALA A 246 6.00 10.37 0.95
N ASP A 247 5.71 11.67 0.83
CA ASP A 247 5.73 12.63 1.94
C ASP A 247 4.64 12.31 2.98
N ALA A 248 3.43 11.96 2.53
CA ALA A 248 2.36 11.52 3.41
C ALA A 248 2.72 10.21 4.14
N VAL A 249 3.34 9.26 3.46
CA VAL A 249 3.82 8.00 4.06
C VAL A 249 4.92 8.28 5.08
N GLU A 250 5.91 9.13 4.77
CA GLU A 250 6.99 9.50 5.71
C GLU A 250 6.42 10.16 6.97
N PHE A 251 5.50 11.11 6.81
CA PHE A 251 4.84 11.75 7.94
C PHE A 251 4.12 10.73 8.83
N LEU A 252 3.32 9.83 8.24
CA LEU A 252 2.59 8.80 8.98
C LEU A 252 3.51 7.76 9.63
N ALA A 253 4.68 7.48 9.05
CA ALA A 253 5.69 6.60 9.63
C ALA A 253 6.46 7.23 10.79
N SER A 254 6.44 8.56 10.91
CA SER A 254 7.21 9.30 11.90
C SER A 254 6.49 9.44 13.26
N ASP A 255 7.26 9.85 14.29
CA ASP A 255 6.73 10.16 15.63
C ASP A 255 5.79 11.36 15.63
N ARG A 256 5.84 12.22 14.60
CA ARG A 256 4.91 13.33 14.43
C ARG A 256 3.46 12.88 14.26
N ALA A 257 3.26 11.63 13.81
CA ALA A 257 1.96 10.98 13.66
C ALA A 257 1.65 9.99 14.80
N SER A 258 2.33 10.08 15.95
CA SER A 258 2.27 9.08 17.03
C SER A 258 0.87 8.84 17.61
N PHE A 259 -0.06 9.79 17.44
CA PHE A 259 -1.46 9.61 17.87
C PHE A 259 -2.44 9.38 16.71
N ILE A 260 -1.94 9.05 15.51
CA ILE A 260 -2.75 8.75 14.32
C ILE A 260 -2.72 7.24 14.06
N SER A 261 -3.85 6.56 14.24
CA SER A 261 -4.03 5.13 13.95
C SER A 261 -5.47 4.84 13.55
N GLY A 262 -5.69 3.80 12.75
CA GLY A 262 -7.03 3.35 12.34
C GLY A 262 -7.77 4.31 11.41
N ILE A 263 -7.09 5.27 10.81
CA ILE A 263 -7.66 6.21 9.84
C ILE A 263 -7.30 5.83 8.41
N ASP A 264 -8.03 6.41 7.47
CA ASP A 264 -7.64 6.52 6.07
C ASP A 264 -7.36 7.99 5.73
N LEU A 265 -6.16 8.27 5.21
CA LEU A 265 -5.77 9.60 4.78
C LEU A 265 -5.96 9.76 3.28
N LEU A 266 -6.92 10.58 2.88
CA LEU A 266 -7.10 10.98 1.48
C LEU A 266 -6.01 11.96 1.06
N VAL A 267 -5.30 11.64 -0.05
CA VAL A 267 -4.29 12.49 -0.68
C VAL A 267 -4.67 12.62 -2.16
N ASP A 268 -5.67 13.46 -2.45
CA ASP A 268 -6.41 13.43 -3.71
C ASP A 268 -6.70 14.81 -4.32
N GLY A 269 -6.06 15.85 -3.80
CA GLY A 269 -6.27 17.23 -4.27
C GLY A 269 -7.68 17.76 -4.04
N GLY A 270 -8.44 17.15 -3.10
CA GLY A 270 -9.81 17.50 -2.77
C GLY A 270 -10.87 16.84 -3.66
N LEU A 271 -10.49 15.92 -4.54
CA LEU A 271 -11.39 15.28 -5.50
C LEU A 271 -12.55 14.55 -4.81
N SER A 272 -12.28 13.83 -3.73
CA SER A 272 -13.31 13.12 -2.95
C SER A 272 -14.39 14.03 -2.41
N ALA A 273 -14.04 15.22 -1.94
CA ALA A 273 -14.99 16.20 -1.42
C ALA A 273 -16.00 16.66 -2.51
N VAL A 274 -15.58 16.66 -3.78
CA VAL A 274 -16.46 17.04 -4.91
C VAL A 274 -17.23 15.85 -5.47
N LEU A 275 -16.64 14.64 -5.43
CA LEU A 275 -17.29 13.45 -6.02
C LEU A 275 -18.36 12.85 -5.10
N PHE A 276 -18.18 12.95 -3.77
CA PHE A 276 -18.99 12.23 -2.79
C PHE A 276 -19.77 13.16 -1.85
N ASP A 277 -19.71 14.47 -2.07
CA ASP A 277 -20.55 15.42 -1.35
C ASP A 277 -22.01 15.30 -1.83
N SER A 278 -22.85 14.68 -1.00
CA SER A 278 -24.29 14.49 -1.26
C SER A 278 -25.11 15.79 -1.16
N ALA A 279 -24.50 16.92 -0.81
CA ALA A 279 -25.19 18.22 -0.67
C ALA A 279 -25.30 19.01 -1.99
N GLN A 280 -24.74 18.52 -3.11
CA GLN A 280 -24.75 19.21 -4.41
C GLN A 280 -25.65 18.55 -5.48
N THR A 281 -26.54 17.62 -5.09
CA THR A 281 -27.56 17.04 -6.00
C THR A 281 -28.98 17.45 -5.62
#